data_3e285789cdec0d9477a943c647eb2bb0
#
_entry.id   3e285789cdec0d9477a943c647eb2bb0
#
_cell.length_a   1.000
_cell.length_b   1.000
_cell.length_c   1.000
_cell.angle_alpha   90.00
_cell.angle_beta   90.00
_cell.angle_gamma   90.00
#
_symmetry.space_group_name_H-M   'P 1'
#
loop_
_entity.id
_entity.type
_entity.pdbx_description
1 polymer ?
#
loop_
_entity_poly.entity_id
_entity_poly.type
_entity_poly.pdbx_seq_one_letter_code
_entity_poly.pdbx_strand_id
1 'polypeptide(L)'
;IYWGVYFVKKADLDPLIFVPARECAKAHSFLLSCPTKILRKGKGLSIMKKVVIIDGQGGRMGRALVEEIHKLCPGQPLLALGANTTATAAMMKAGAAMGATGENPVLVACRDADLIIGPIGIVIADSLLGEITPAMAAAIGQSRAQKILIPVSGSSYCRHILVGTQNLPMNEYIHLAAEEAAAYLNHI
;
A
#
# COMPACT_ATOMS: atom_id res chain seq x y z
N ILE A 1 -2.39 9.62 33.02
CA ILE A 1 -0.96 9.22 32.99
C ILE A 1 -0.97 7.81 32.40
N TYR A 2 -0.71 7.65 31.09
CA TYR A 2 -0.58 6.35 30.44
C TYR A 2 0.89 5.97 30.40
N TRP A 3 1.23 4.84 30.99
CA TRP A 3 2.54 4.22 30.91
C TRP A 3 2.55 3.32 29.66
N GLY A 4 3.21 3.72 28.60
CA GLY A 4 3.49 2.86 27.45
C GLY A 4 4.86 2.20 27.63
N VAL A 5 4.89 0.89 27.80
CA VAL A 5 6.14 0.11 27.81
C VAL A 5 6.39 -0.37 26.38
N TYR A 6 7.45 0.13 25.77
CA TYR A 6 7.88 -0.34 24.44
C TYR A 6 9.02 -1.35 24.61
N PHE A 7 8.78 -2.57 24.15
CA PHE A 7 9.82 -3.62 24.08
C PHE A 7 10.50 -3.58 22.73
N VAL A 8 11.80 -3.31 22.72
CA VAL A 8 12.66 -3.50 21.54
C VAL A 8 13.46 -4.78 21.75
N LYS A 9 13.12 -5.83 21.02
CA LYS A 9 13.87 -7.10 21.06
C LYS A 9 15.04 -7.01 20.08
N LYS A 10 16.25 -6.91 20.60
CA LYS A 10 17.49 -7.07 19.84
C LYS A 10 17.77 -8.58 19.75
N ALA A 11 17.85 -9.11 18.55
CA ALA A 11 18.38 -10.45 18.34
C ALA A 11 19.89 -10.43 18.67
N ASP A 12 20.30 -11.40 19.49
CA ASP A 12 21.64 -11.65 19.99
C ASP A 12 22.12 -10.76 21.15
N LEU A 13 21.97 -11.34 22.36
CA LEU A 13 22.79 -11.14 23.57
C LEU A 13 23.12 -9.70 23.97
N ASP A 14 22.14 -8.99 24.54
CA ASP A 14 22.43 -7.98 25.55
C ASP A 14 21.16 -7.59 26.33
N PRO A 15 21.27 -7.21 27.61
CA PRO A 15 20.12 -6.96 28.47
C PRO A 15 19.34 -5.71 28.05
N LEU A 16 18.05 -5.74 28.35
CA LEU A 16 17.07 -4.67 28.16
C LEU A 16 17.65 -3.29 28.52
N ILE A 17 17.76 -2.40 27.54
CA ILE A 17 18.12 -1.00 27.81
C ILE A 17 16.87 -0.27 28.26
N PHE A 18 16.86 0.14 29.51
CA PHE A 18 15.84 1.00 30.09
C PHE A 18 16.18 2.46 29.74
N VAL A 19 15.36 3.11 28.90
CA VAL A 19 15.50 4.54 28.57
C VAL A 19 14.61 5.32 29.51
N PRO A 20 15.14 6.13 30.42
CA PRO A 20 14.32 6.92 31.32
C PRO A 20 13.57 8.04 30.60
N ALA A 21 12.32 8.28 31.02
CA ALA A 21 11.36 9.21 30.43
C ALA A 21 11.85 10.66 30.22
N ARG A 22 12.99 11.04 30.79
CA ARG A 22 13.56 12.40 30.64
C ARG A 22 14.26 12.63 29.28
N GLU A 23 14.64 11.59 28.55
CA GLU A 23 15.25 11.74 27.21
C GLU A 23 14.21 11.75 26.09
N CYS A 24 12.98 11.32 26.35
CA CYS A 24 11.88 11.41 25.39
C CYS A 24 11.44 12.84 25.06
N ALA A 25 11.68 13.81 25.93
CA ALA A 25 11.24 15.20 25.73
C ALA A 25 11.96 15.94 24.58
N LYS A 26 13.16 15.49 24.18
CA LYS A 26 13.88 16.06 23.02
C LYS A 26 13.55 15.36 21.70
N ALA A 27 12.86 14.23 21.74
CA ALA A 27 12.45 13.48 20.56
C ALA A 27 11.05 13.88 20.05
N HIS A 28 10.35 14.80 20.73
CA HIS A 28 8.95 15.14 20.40
C HIS A 28 8.75 15.82 19.04
N SER A 29 9.78 16.40 18.44
CA SER A 29 9.68 16.95 17.07
C SER A 29 9.96 15.93 15.98
N PHE A 30 10.48 14.73 16.33
CA PHE A 30 10.86 13.69 15.36
C PHE A 30 9.85 12.52 15.30
N LEU A 31 8.91 12.44 16.24
CA LEU A 31 8.01 11.30 16.43
C LEU A 31 6.59 11.49 15.88
N LEU A 32 6.31 12.57 15.16
CA LEU A 32 5.01 12.80 14.49
C LEU A 32 4.91 12.23 13.07
N SER A 33 5.97 11.60 12.55
CA SER A 33 5.92 10.75 11.37
C SER A 33 6.19 9.31 11.79
N CYS A 34 5.14 8.56 12.02
CA CYS A 34 5.20 7.21 12.51
C CYS A 34 5.89 6.23 11.54
N PRO A 35 6.66 5.31 12.04
CA PRO A 35 7.77 4.69 11.40
C PRO A 35 7.39 3.55 10.46
N THR A 36 7.84 3.66 9.27
CA THR A 36 8.22 2.53 8.44
C THR A 36 8.99 1.50 9.25
N LYS A 37 8.54 0.25 9.25
CA LYS A 37 9.24 -0.85 9.92
C LYS A 37 10.66 -0.97 9.39
N ILE A 38 11.63 -0.72 10.27
CA ILE A 38 13.05 -0.91 9.97
C ILE A 38 13.35 -2.43 10.04
N LEU A 39 13.53 -3.08 8.91
CA LEU A 39 14.06 -4.43 8.83
C LEU A 39 15.55 -4.34 8.47
N ARG A 40 16.42 -4.92 9.30
CA ARG A 40 17.85 -5.03 8.98
C ARG A 40 18.07 -6.13 7.95
N LYS A 41 18.38 -5.77 6.72
CA LYS A 41 18.97 -6.65 5.73
C LYS A 41 20.45 -6.29 5.64
N GLY A 42 21.35 -7.24 5.86
CA GLY A 42 22.78 -7.08 6.04
C GLY A 42 23.43 -5.82 5.43
N LYS A 43 24.14 -5.05 6.27
CA LYS A 43 24.95 -3.86 5.95
C LYS A 43 24.25 -2.64 5.31
N GLY A 44 23.03 -2.30 5.75
CA GLY A 44 22.38 -1.03 5.40
C GLY A 44 21.08 -0.90 6.17
N LEU A 45 20.78 0.31 6.67
CA LEU A 45 19.49 0.64 7.25
C LEU A 45 18.49 0.81 6.08
N SER A 46 17.79 -0.24 5.68
CA SER A 46 16.75 -0.14 4.64
C SER A 46 15.42 0.20 5.31
N ILE A 47 14.89 1.36 4.96
CA ILE A 47 13.52 1.77 5.35
C ILE A 47 12.56 1.08 4.38
N MET A 48 11.74 0.14 4.90
CA MET A 48 10.73 -0.53 4.07
C MET A 48 9.60 0.45 3.75
N LYS A 49 9.37 0.68 2.45
CA LYS A 49 8.27 1.52 1.97
C LYS A 49 6.92 0.85 2.21
N LYS A 50 5.92 1.64 2.60
CA LYS A 50 4.54 1.16 2.77
C LYS A 50 3.84 1.13 1.41
N VAL A 51 3.68 -0.07 0.88
CA VAL A 51 3.00 -0.32 -0.40
C VAL A 51 1.57 -0.75 -0.15
N VAL A 52 0.62 -0.06 -0.77
CA VAL A 52 -0.81 -0.29 -0.65
C VAL A 52 -1.37 -0.68 -2.02
N ILE A 53 -2.04 -1.81 -2.09
CA ILE A 53 -2.79 -2.23 -3.28
C ILE A 53 -4.27 -2.06 -2.99
N ILE A 54 -4.97 -1.29 -3.84
CA ILE A 54 -6.40 -1.03 -3.70
C ILE A 54 -7.13 -1.62 -4.90
N ASP A 55 -8.13 -2.47 -4.64
CA ASP A 55 -8.97 -3.05 -5.68
C ASP A 55 -10.41 -3.24 -5.17
N GLY A 56 -11.33 -3.42 -6.10
CA GLY A 56 -12.74 -3.69 -5.82
C GLY A 56 -13.26 -4.85 -6.65
N GLN A 57 -14.60 -4.94 -6.79
CA GLN A 57 -15.28 -5.99 -7.55
C GLN A 57 -14.81 -7.40 -7.11
N GLY A 58 -14.35 -8.22 -8.02
CA GLY A 58 -13.84 -9.57 -7.74
C GLY A 58 -12.38 -9.65 -7.29
N GLY A 59 -11.67 -8.52 -7.19
CA GLY A 59 -10.28 -8.48 -6.71
C GLY A 59 -9.24 -9.13 -7.64
N ARG A 60 -9.60 -9.39 -8.91
CA ARG A 60 -8.71 -10.12 -9.84
C ARG A 60 -7.45 -9.34 -10.20
N MET A 61 -7.58 -8.03 -10.37
CA MET A 61 -6.45 -7.17 -10.69
C MET A 61 -5.51 -7.03 -9.49
N GLY A 62 -6.07 -6.72 -8.32
CA GLY A 62 -5.31 -6.63 -7.08
C GLY A 62 -4.58 -7.92 -6.75
N ARG A 63 -5.24 -9.07 -6.92
CA ARG A 63 -4.62 -10.39 -6.80
C ARG A 63 -3.40 -10.54 -7.70
N ALA A 64 -3.56 -10.27 -8.99
CA ALA A 64 -2.49 -10.43 -9.97
C ALA A 64 -1.34 -9.44 -9.72
N LEU A 65 -1.63 -8.21 -9.26
CA LEU A 65 -0.62 -7.25 -8.82
C LEU A 65 0.19 -7.76 -7.63
N VAL A 66 -0.46 -8.34 -6.62
CA VAL A 66 0.24 -8.95 -5.47
C VAL A 66 1.19 -10.05 -5.94
N GLU A 67 0.69 -10.96 -6.78
CA GLU A 67 1.48 -12.08 -7.32
C GLU A 67 2.70 -11.58 -8.12
N GLU A 68 2.52 -10.55 -8.97
CA GLU A 68 3.56 -10.05 -9.84
C GLU A 68 4.61 -9.22 -9.09
N ILE A 69 4.18 -8.37 -8.15
CA ILE A 69 5.10 -7.59 -7.31
C ILE A 69 5.94 -8.52 -6.42
N HIS A 70 5.38 -9.60 -5.89
CA HIS A 70 6.16 -10.57 -5.11
C HIS A 70 7.24 -11.29 -5.92
N LYS A 71 7.04 -11.51 -7.23
CA LYS A 71 8.08 -12.07 -8.10
C LYS A 71 9.25 -11.10 -8.28
N LEU A 72 8.94 -9.81 -8.48
CA LEU A 72 9.96 -8.79 -8.76
C LEU A 72 10.62 -8.24 -7.47
N CYS A 73 9.87 -8.17 -6.38
CA CYS A 73 10.31 -7.65 -5.08
C CYS A 73 10.05 -8.65 -3.95
N PRO A 74 10.78 -9.78 -3.89
CA PRO A 74 10.61 -10.78 -2.85
C PRO A 74 10.84 -10.18 -1.47
N GLY A 75 9.87 -10.35 -0.56
CA GLY A 75 9.97 -9.87 0.82
C GLY A 75 9.47 -8.43 1.05
N GLN A 76 9.02 -7.70 0.02
CA GLN A 76 8.31 -6.46 0.20
C GLN A 76 6.92 -6.74 0.79
N PRO A 77 6.59 -6.25 2.01
CA PRO A 77 5.25 -6.42 2.56
C PRO A 77 4.26 -5.55 1.79
N LEU A 78 3.14 -6.15 1.40
CA LEU A 78 2.04 -5.49 0.69
C LEU A 78 0.82 -5.40 1.59
N LEU A 79 0.18 -4.24 1.65
CA LEU A 79 -1.10 -4.02 2.31
C LEU A 79 -2.21 -4.06 1.26
N ALA A 80 -3.10 -5.04 1.36
CA ALA A 80 -4.24 -5.20 0.48
C ALA A 80 -5.48 -4.51 1.04
N LEU A 81 -6.02 -3.54 0.32
CA LEU A 81 -7.25 -2.85 0.68
C LEU A 81 -8.33 -3.12 -0.36
N GLY A 82 -9.28 -3.96 0.00
CA GLY A 82 -10.44 -4.22 -0.85
C GLY A 82 -11.58 -3.27 -0.56
N ALA A 83 -12.23 -2.75 -1.61
CA ALA A 83 -13.51 -2.05 -1.44
C ALA A 83 -14.57 -3.01 -0.85
N ASN A 84 -14.43 -4.30 -1.11
CA ASN A 84 -15.27 -5.38 -0.57
C ASN A 84 -14.44 -6.56 -0.07
N THR A 85 -15.08 -7.48 0.64
CA THR A 85 -14.42 -8.64 1.26
C THR A 85 -13.87 -9.63 0.24
N THR A 86 -14.50 -9.77 -0.93
CA THR A 86 -14.06 -10.67 -2.00
C THR A 86 -12.71 -10.20 -2.57
N ALA A 87 -12.59 -8.90 -2.82
CA ALA A 87 -11.36 -8.30 -3.30
C ALA A 87 -10.23 -8.44 -2.27
N THR A 88 -10.51 -8.14 -0.99
CA THR A 88 -9.53 -8.34 0.08
C THR A 88 -9.07 -9.79 0.17
N ALA A 89 -10.02 -10.74 0.18
CA ALA A 89 -9.70 -12.16 0.28
C ALA A 89 -8.88 -12.67 -0.91
N ALA A 90 -9.16 -12.20 -2.13
CA ALA A 90 -8.40 -12.56 -3.32
C ALA A 90 -6.93 -12.10 -3.21
N MET A 91 -6.70 -10.86 -2.79
CA MET A 91 -5.35 -10.31 -2.59
C MET A 91 -4.60 -10.97 -1.44
N MET A 92 -5.29 -11.29 -0.35
CA MET A 92 -4.70 -12.02 0.79
C MET A 92 -4.26 -13.43 0.39
N LYS A 93 -5.07 -14.15 -0.41
CA LYS A 93 -4.69 -15.47 -0.96
C LYS A 93 -3.48 -15.40 -1.88
N ALA A 94 -3.25 -14.28 -2.55
CA ALA A 94 -2.09 -14.04 -3.39
C ALA A 94 -0.81 -13.77 -2.60
N GLY A 95 -0.90 -13.62 -1.28
CA GLY A 95 0.24 -13.45 -0.40
C GLY A 95 0.42 -12.04 0.19
N ALA A 96 -0.56 -11.15 0.08
CA ALA A 96 -0.48 -9.86 0.76
C ALA A 96 -0.25 -10.06 2.27
N ALA A 97 0.66 -9.28 2.85
CA ALA A 97 1.07 -9.44 4.25
C ALA A 97 -0.03 -9.04 5.24
N MET A 98 -0.87 -8.10 4.86
CA MET A 98 -2.01 -7.62 5.63
C MET A 98 -3.15 -7.23 4.68
N GLY A 99 -4.38 -7.34 5.16
CA GLY A 99 -5.55 -6.92 4.40
C GLY A 99 -6.60 -6.25 5.27
N ALA A 100 -7.32 -5.30 4.69
CA ALA A 100 -8.48 -4.68 5.31
C ALA A 100 -9.52 -4.32 4.25
N THR A 101 -10.78 -4.14 4.67
CA THR A 101 -11.90 -3.95 3.75
C THR A 101 -12.67 -2.67 4.07
N GLY A 102 -13.03 -1.94 3.03
CA GLY A 102 -13.94 -0.80 3.11
C GLY A 102 -13.26 0.56 3.18
N GLU A 103 -14.07 1.59 3.34
CA GLU A 103 -13.67 2.99 3.24
C GLU A 103 -12.61 3.39 4.28
N ASN A 104 -12.91 3.19 5.55
CA ASN A 104 -12.03 3.69 6.61
C ASN A 104 -10.58 3.17 6.53
N PRO A 105 -10.31 1.88 6.25
CA PRO A 105 -8.95 1.39 6.02
C PRO A 105 -8.22 2.14 4.89
N VAL A 106 -8.92 2.46 3.80
CA VAL A 106 -8.34 3.24 2.69
C VAL A 106 -7.96 4.64 3.16
N LEU A 107 -8.88 5.34 3.85
CA LEU A 107 -8.63 6.69 4.38
C LEU A 107 -7.42 6.71 5.34
N VAL A 108 -7.32 5.71 6.20
CA VAL A 108 -6.22 5.62 7.17
C VAL A 108 -4.90 5.31 6.47
N ALA A 109 -4.90 4.33 5.57
CA ALA A 109 -3.67 3.91 4.89
C ALA A 109 -3.09 4.99 3.98
N CYS A 110 -3.93 5.80 3.34
CA CYS A 110 -3.52 6.88 2.45
C CYS A 110 -2.72 8.00 3.15
N ARG A 111 -2.80 8.09 4.48
CA ARG A 111 -2.11 9.14 5.26
C ARG A 111 -0.59 8.99 5.26
N ASP A 112 -0.12 7.76 5.21
CA ASP A 112 1.29 7.38 5.40
C ASP A 112 1.78 6.33 4.39
N ALA A 113 1.02 6.08 3.31
CA ALA A 113 1.47 5.25 2.20
C ALA A 113 2.62 5.93 1.45
N ASP A 114 3.60 5.13 0.99
CA ASP A 114 4.66 5.57 0.09
C ASP A 114 4.29 5.29 -1.37
N LEU A 115 3.56 4.20 -1.61
CA LEU A 115 3.12 3.78 -2.93
C LEU A 115 1.69 3.23 -2.87
N ILE A 116 0.83 3.70 -3.78
CA ILE A 116 -0.53 3.20 -3.97
C ILE A 116 -0.65 2.64 -5.39
N ILE A 117 -1.16 1.42 -5.52
CA ILE A 117 -1.32 0.75 -6.81
C ILE A 117 -2.74 0.24 -6.95
N GLY A 118 -3.34 0.41 -8.12
CA GLY A 118 -4.67 -0.13 -8.42
C GLY A 118 -5.22 0.33 -9.77
N PRO A 119 -6.45 -0.07 -10.11
CA PRO A 119 -7.12 0.44 -11.30
C PRO A 119 -7.34 1.95 -11.19
N ILE A 120 -7.34 2.66 -12.32
CA ILE A 120 -7.58 4.11 -12.31
C ILE A 120 -8.91 4.49 -11.65
N GLY A 121 -9.87 3.59 -11.63
CA GLY A 121 -11.16 3.78 -10.96
C GLY A 121 -11.05 4.12 -9.48
N ILE A 122 -9.96 3.75 -8.79
CA ILE A 122 -9.82 4.05 -7.36
C ILE A 122 -9.73 5.56 -7.04
N VAL A 123 -9.37 6.39 -8.01
CA VAL A 123 -9.33 7.85 -7.86
C VAL A 123 -10.56 8.55 -8.44
N ILE A 124 -11.53 7.79 -8.91
CA ILE A 124 -12.78 8.31 -9.48
C ILE A 124 -13.93 8.00 -8.52
N ALA A 125 -14.55 9.04 -7.99
CA ALA A 125 -15.70 8.88 -7.10
C ALA A 125 -16.84 8.09 -7.76
N ASP A 126 -17.51 7.25 -6.98
CA ASP A 126 -18.62 6.38 -7.39
C ASP A 126 -18.30 5.40 -8.52
N SER A 127 -17.02 5.17 -8.78
CA SER A 127 -16.58 4.14 -9.72
C SER A 127 -16.76 2.72 -9.14
N LEU A 128 -16.53 1.72 -9.97
CA LEU A 128 -16.70 0.30 -9.61
C LEU A 128 -18.09 -0.01 -9.04
N LEU A 129 -19.14 0.55 -9.71
CA LEU A 129 -20.54 0.43 -9.28
C LEU A 129 -20.83 1.03 -7.89
N GLY A 130 -20.12 2.10 -7.53
CA GLY A 130 -20.28 2.78 -6.25
C GLY A 130 -19.43 2.19 -5.12
N GLU A 131 -18.57 1.21 -5.40
CA GLU A 131 -17.68 0.66 -4.37
C GLU A 131 -16.61 1.65 -3.91
N ILE A 132 -16.19 2.56 -4.81
CA ILE A 132 -15.25 3.63 -4.47
C ILE A 132 -16.02 4.87 -4.07
N THR A 133 -16.10 5.13 -2.80
CA THR A 133 -16.78 6.31 -2.29
C THR A 133 -16.04 7.60 -2.64
N PRO A 134 -16.72 8.76 -2.67
CA PRO A 134 -16.05 10.06 -2.84
C PRO A 134 -14.95 10.31 -1.82
N ALA A 135 -15.11 9.83 -0.58
CA ALA A 135 -14.10 9.95 0.47
C ALA A 135 -12.86 9.10 0.16
N MET A 136 -13.04 7.87 -0.32
CA MET A 136 -11.92 7.02 -0.77
C MET A 136 -11.16 7.66 -1.92
N ALA A 137 -11.86 8.08 -2.97
CA ALA A 137 -11.24 8.71 -4.14
C ALA A 137 -10.47 9.98 -3.76
N ALA A 138 -11.05 10.81 -2.90
CA ALA A 138 -10.39 12.02 -2.40
C ALA A 138 -9.14 11.69 -1.56
N ALA A 139 -9.22 10.73 -0.63
CA ALA A 139 -8.09 10.32 0.19
C ALA A 139 -6.92 9.78 -0.64
N ILE A 140 -7.21 8.95 -1.65
CA ILE A 140 -6.20 8.42 -2.56
C ILE A 140 -5.58 9.56 -3.39
N GLY A 141 -6.43 10.44 -3.98
CA GLY A 141 -5.99 11.57 -4.78
C GLY A 141 -5.10 12.55 -4.02
N GLN A 142 -5.46 12.86 -2.78
CA GLN A 142 -4.74 13.80 -1.89
C GLN A 142 -3.51 13.19 -1.22
N SER A 143 -3.37 11.87 -1.20
CA SER A 143 -2.22 11.19 -0.60
C SER A 143 -0.92 11.67 -1.24
N ARG A 144 0.13 11.79 -0.43
CA ARG A 144 1.50 12.07 -0.91
C ARG A 144 2.18 10.87 -1.53
N ALA A 145 1.60 9.68 -1.41
CA ALA A 145 2.12 8.47 -2.02
C ALA A 145 2.31 8.64 -3.53
N GLN A 146 3.34 8.01 -4.09
CA GLN A 146 3.40 7.76 -5.52
C GLN A 146 2.20 6.89 -5.92
N LYS A 147 1.58 7.13 -7.07
CA LYS A 147 0.43 6.36 -7.54
C LYS A 147 0.76 5.69 -8.86
N ILE A 148 0.53 4.38 -8.92
CA ILE A 148 0.58 3.59 -10.15
C ILE A 148 -0.85 3.19 -10.48
N LEU A 149 -1.41 3.80 -11.50
CA LEU A 149 -2.81 3.64 -11.87
C LEU A 149 -2.94 2.87 -13.19
N ILE A 150 -3.50 1.67 -13.11
CA ILE A 150 -3.69 0.83 -14.30
C ILE A 150 -4.89 1.35 -15.08
N PRO A 151 -4.73 1.65 -16.37
CA PRO A 151 -5.81 2.11 -17.22
C PRO A 151 -6.81 0.97 -17.48
N VAL A 152 -8.04 1.14 -16.98
CA VAL A 152 -9.16 0.25 -17.28
C VAL A 152 -10.22 1.07 -17.95
N SER A 153 -10.49 0.79 -19.21
CA SER A 153 -11.53 1.44 -19.99
C SER A 153 -12.36 0.41 -20.73
N GLY A 154 -13.56 0.77 -21.13
CA GLY A 154 -14.38 -0.06 -22.04
C GLY A 154 -15.20 -1.17 -21.37
N SER A 155 -15.19 -1.32 -20.06
CA SER A 155 -16.20 -2.14 -19.38
C SER A 155 -17.53 -1.35 -19.27
N SER A 156 -18.66 -2.06 -19.29
CA SER A 156 -19.99 -1.45 -19.10
C SER A 156 -20.15 -0.67 -17.78
N TYR A 157 -19.21 -0.82 -16.88
CA TYR A 157 -19.17 -0.17 -15.55
C TYR A 157 -18.25 1.05 -15.49
N CYS A 158 -17.45 1.30 -16.53
CA CYS A 158 -16.57 2.46 -16.60
C CYS A 158 -17.30 3.63 -17.24
N ARG A 159 -17.48 4.74 -16.48
CA ARG A 159 -18.06 5.99 -16.99
C ARG A 159 -16.98 6.97 -17.50
N HIS A 160 -15.79 6.48 -17.77
CA HIS A 160 -14.67 7.28 -18.26
C HIS A 160 -14.05 6.62 -19.49
N ILE A 161 -13.48 7.44 -20.34
CA ILE A 161 -12.72 7.03 -21.51
C ILE A 161 -11.27 7.54 -21.33
N LEU A 162 -10.33 6.65 -21.51
CA LEU A 162 -8.91 6.99 -21.46
C LEU A 162 -8.40 7.21 -22.88
N VAL A 163 -7.85 8.38 -23.12
CA VAL A 163 -7.27 8.76 -24.43
C VAL A 163 -5.76 8.58 -24.35
N GLY A 164 -5.18 8.04 -25.42
CA GLY A 164 -3.72 7.86 -25.52
C GLY A 164 -3.17 6.61 -24.84
N THR A 165 -4.03 5.73 -24.32
CA THR A 165 -3.59 4.44 -23.79
C THR A 165 -3.31 3.46 -24.94
N GLN A 166 -2.30 2.61 -24.76
CA GLN A 166 -2.06 1.50 -25.65
C GLN A 166 -3.14 0.41 -25.45
N ASN A 167 -3.49 -0.30 -26.51
CA ASN A 167 -4.43 -1.42 -26.39
C ASN A 167 -3.67 -2.70 -26.00
N LEU A 168 -3.21 -2.76 -24.75
CA LEU A 168 -2.49 -3.91 -24.21
C LEU A 168 -3.45 -4.85 -23.47
N PRO A 169 -3.17 -6.15 -23.48
CA PRO A 169 -3.86 -7.11 -22.62
C PRO A 169 -3.62 -6.76 -21.13
N MET A 170 -4.59 -7.08 -20.28
CA MET A 170 -4.56 -6.71 -18.85
C MET A 170 -3.33 -7.25 -18.09
N ASN A 171 -2.86 -8.46 -18.46
CA ASN A 171 -1.66 -9.03 -17.87
C ASN A 171 -0.38 -8.23 -18.16
N GLU A 172 -0.29 -7.59 -19.32
CA GLU A 172 0.83 -6.71 -19.65
C GLU A 172 0.79 -5.41 -18.84
N TYR A 173 -0.40 -4.80 -18.68
CA TYR A 173 -0.53 -3.65 -17.79
C TYR A 173 -0.16 -3.97 -16.34
N ILE A 174 -0.52 -5.15 -15.85
CA ILE A 174 -0.18 -5.60 -14.49
C ILE A 174 1.34 -5.78 -14.37
N HIS A 175 1.97 -6.39 -15.40
CA HIS A 175 3.43 -6.56 -15.42
C HIS A 175 4.16 -5.21 -15.41
N LEU A 176 3.78 -4.30 -16.30
CA LEU A 176 4.34 -2.95 -16.35
C LEU A 176 4.16 -2.20 -15.02
N ALA A 177 2.98 -2.30 -14.41
CA ALA A 177 2.74 -1.68 -13.11
C ALA A 177 3.62 -2.28 -12.00
N ALA A 178 3.90 -3.57 -12.05
CA ALA A 178 4.79 -4.23 -11.11
C ALA A 178 6.27 -3.87 -11.35
N GLU A 179 6.70 -3.69 -12.61
CA GLU A 179 8.03 -3.18 -12.95
C GLU A 179 8.23 -1.75 -12.43
N GLU A 180 7.25 -0.86 -12.65
CA GLU A 180 7.28 0.51 -12.12
C GLU A 180 7.32 0.53 -10.58
N ALA A 181 6.56 -0.37 -9.94
CA ALA A 181 6.62 -0.52 -8.50
C ALA A 181 8.01 -0.98 -8.03
N ALA A 182 8.61 -1.96 -8.71
CA ALA A 182 9.95 -2.45 -8.40
C ALA A 182 11.01 -1.35 -8.62
N ALA A 183 10.91 -0.59 -9.69
CA ALA A 183 11.78 0.55 -9.95
C ALA A 183 11.68 1.60 -8.82
N TYR A 184 10.45 1.99 -8.45
CA TYR A 184 10.22 2.94 -7.36
C TYR A 184 10.75 2.43 -6.00
N LEU A 185 10.63 1.13 -5.72
CA LEU A 185 11.07 0.53 -4.47
C LEU A 185 12.60 0.44 -4.38
N ASN A 186 13.29 0.30 -5.52
CA ASN A 186 14.75 0.19 -5.60
C ASN A 186 15.46 1.55 -5.70
N HIS A 187 14.74 2.62 -6.03
CA HIS A 187 15.28 3.99 -5.98
C HIS A 187 15.32 4.49 -4.53
N ILE A 188 16.49 4.40 -3.90
CA ILE A 188 16.87 5.01 -2.62
C ILE A 188 17.95 6.03 -2.88
#